data_3fd010b199492f1ae9213e26fc21e513
#
_entry.id   3fd010b199492f1ae9213e26fc21e513
#
_cell.length_a   1.000
_cell.length_b   1.000
_cell.length_c   1.000
_cell.angle_alpha   90.00
_cell.angle_beta   90.00
_cell.angle_gamma   90.00
#
_symmetry.space_group_name_H-M   'P 1'
#
loop_
_entity.id
_entity.type
_entity.pdbx_description
1 polymer ?
#
loop_
_entity_poly.entity_id
_entity_poly.type
_entity_poly.pdbx_seq_one_letter_code
_entity_poly.pdbx_strand_id
1 'polypeptide(L)'
;MWAMGNEAAAMPDLLRLLNAKNPLPSVSVQPLPWTAAHEKLLTGFAGGALPTLSQVGNSWIAELAAIGAIEPVPEAQAVLLTDQFDAVIDTCRIGNKIWAVPWYVDTRVQFYRRDLFAKTGYDAPPPRWDDWKAALHKVKRAVGEGNYAILMPVNEYEHLTTLALSAKAGMINDEGTRGAFSEPAFVDALAFYKSLFDEGLAPLASATQISNVWNEFARGYFSVYPSGPWTIGDMQTRLPKEFQDKWGTAPNPGPDGPGSAAPGGSSLVVFRGAANAEAAWGVVGALLGAQGQEILQKLTGNLPARKSAWSSNVAASDGYIAAFASQLHTARALPKVPEWERIVSEMQIVAERMLRGQFTVKEAAAEMDKRANRLLEKRRWMVGQGRSL
;
A
#
# COMPACT_ATOMS: atom_id res chain seq x y z
N MET A 1 -14.86 -16.44 -7.54
CA MET A 1 -14.07 -15.24 -7.15
C MET A 1 -12.74 -15.67 -6.56
N TRP A 2 -11.65 -14.99 -6.91
CA TRP A 2 -10.38 -15.07 -6.17
C TRP A 2 -10.28 -13.89 -5.20
N ALA A 3 -9.83 -14.16 -3.99
CA ALA A 3 -9.62 -13.16 -2.96
C ALA A 3 -8.33 -13.47 -2.18
N MET A 4 -7.72 -12.46 -1.56
CA MET A 4 -6.42 -12.57 -0.92
C MET A 4 -6.50 -12.16 0.56
N GLY A 5 -5.51 -12.63 1.33
CA GLY A 5 -5.30 -12.17 2.70
C GLY A 5 -6.47 -12.37 3.65
N ASN A 6 -6.61 -11.43 4.56
CA ASN A 6 -7.69 -11.43 5.55
C ASN A 6 -9.08 -11.29 4.91
N GLU A 7 -9.16 -10.63 3.75
CA GLU A 7 -10.40 -10.48 2.98
C GLU A 7 -10.89 -11.83 2.48
N ALA A 8 -9.99 -12.68 1.97
CA ALA A 8 -10.35 -14.02 1.55
C ALA A 8 -10.92 -14.88 2.69
N ALA A 9 -10.34 -14.75 3.88
CA ALA A 9 -10.83 -15.43 5.08
C ALA A 9 -12.19 -14.88 5.55
N ALA A 10 -12.42 -13.57 5.39
CA ALA A 10 -13.66 -12.90 5.79
C ALA A 10 -14.82 -13.09 4.78
N MET A 11 -14.52 -13.41 3.51
CA MET A 11 -15.53 -13.49 2.44
C MET A 11 -16.72 -14.40 2.75
N PRO A 12 -16.57 -15.61 3.33
CA PRO A 12 -17.72 -16.46 3.64
C PRO A 12 -18.73 -15.78 4.57
N ASP A 13 -18.23 -15.13 5.63
CA ASP A 13 -19.09 -14.41 6.58
C ASP A 13 -19.67 -13.14 5.96
N LEU A 14 -18.89 -12.38 5.20
CA LEU A 14 -19.33 -11.18 4.50
C LEU A 14 -20.49 -11.51 3.56
N LEU A 15 -20.34 -12.52 2.71
CA LEU A 15 -21.37 -12.95 1.76
C LEU A 15 -22.61 -13.48 2.49
N ARG A 16 -22.45 -14.26 3.54
CA ARG A 16 -23.56 -14.77 4.36
C ARG A 16 -24.37 -13.62 4.97
N LEU A 17 -23.72 -12.62 5.54
CA LEU A 17 -24.35 -11.46 6.17
C LEU A 17 -25.05 -10.56 5.15
N LEU A 18 -24.48 -10.39 3.96
CA LEU A 18 -25.11 -9.64 2.86
C LEU A 18 -26.31 -10.37 2.30
N ASN A 19 -26.18 -11.68 2.05
CA ASN A 19 -27.25 -12.51 1.50
C ASN A 19 -28.49 -12.61 2.42
N ALA A 20 -28.30 -12.47 3.72
CA ALA A 20 -29.39 -12.51 4.69
C ALA A 20 -30.40 -11.36 4.50
N LYS A 21 -29.99 -10.24 3.92
CA LYS A 21 -30.85 -9.07 3.64
C LYS A 21 -31.29 -8.97 2.19
N ASN A 22 -30.40 -9.28 1.28
CA ASN A 22 -30.66 -9.23 -0.17
C ASN A 22 -30.06 -10.47 -0.82
N PRO A 23 -30.86 -11.31 -1.50
CA PRO A 23 -30.35 -12.50 -2.14
C PRO A 23 -29.25 -12.17 -3.16
N LEU A 24 -28.10 -12.82 -3.02
CA LEU A 24 -26.96 -12.68 -3.92
C LEU A 24 -26.82 -13.95 -4.78
N PRO A 25 -26.21 -13.83 -5.99
CA PRO A 25 -25.76 -14.99 -6.72
C PRO A 25 -24.80 -15.82 -5.88
N SER A 26 -24.79 -17.14 -6.09
CA SER A 26 -23.84 -18.03 -5.41
C SER A 26 -22.40 -17.68 -5.81
N VAL A 27 -21.54 -17.45 -4.83
CA VAL A 27 -20.14 -17.08 -5.03
C VAL A 27 -19.24 -18.14 -4.40
N SER A 28 -18.51 -18.87 -5.25
CA SER A 28 -17.39 -19.70 -4.78
C SER A 28 -16.13 -18.83 -4.63
N VAL A 29 -15.54 -18.81 -3.45
CA VAL A 29 -14.34 -18.03 -3.16
C VAL A 29 -13.13 -18.96 -3.07
N GLN A 30 -12.11 -18.66 -3.87
CA GLN A 30 -10.79 -19.30 -3.78
C GLN A 30 -9.82 -18.34 -3.11
N PRO A 31 -9.32 -18.67 -1.91
CA PRO A 31 -8.30 -17.86 -1.24
C PRO A 31 -6.94 -18.01 -1.92
N LEU A 32 -6.20 -16.91 -2.04
CA LEU A 32 -4.84 -16.88 -2.57
C LEU A 32 -3.94 -16.10 -1.59
N PRO A 33 -2.69 -16.55 -1.38
CA PRO A 33 -1.72 -15.71 -0.69
C PRO A 33 -1.33 -14.52 -1.56
N TRP A 34 -1.19 -13.34 -0.97
CA TRP A 34 -0.79 -12.11 -1.69
C TRP A 34 0.51 -12.30 -2.48
N THR A 35 1.48 -13.02 -1.92
CA THR A 35 2.79 -13.28 -2.52
C THR A 35 2.76 -14.09 -3.81
N ALA A 36 1.67 -14.82 -4.08
CA ALA A 36 1.51 -15.64 -5.27
C ALA A 36 0.38 -15.17 -6.20
N ALA A 37 -0.45 -14.25 -5.73
CA ALA A 37 -1.71 -13.88 -6.41
C ALA A 37 -1.46 -13.17 -7.75
N HIS A 38 -0.49 -12.25 -7.80
CA HIS A 38 -0.16 -11.52 -9.02
C HIS A 38 0.27 -12.46 -10.15
N GLU A 39 1.24 -13.33 -9.88
CA GLU A 39 1.72 -14.31 -10.86
C GLU A 39 0.62 -15.31 -11.26
N LYS A 40 -0.23 -15.70 -10.30
CA LYS A 40 -1.36 -16.59 -10.59
C LYS A 40 -2.40 -15.94 -11.49
N LEU A 41 -2.64 -14.63 -11.39
CA LEU A 41 -3.51 -13.89 -12.30
C LEU A 41 -2.94 -13.89 -13.73
N LEU A 42 -1.64 -13.63 -13.89
CA LEU A 42 -0.98 -13.62 -15.20
C LEU A 42 -0.98 -15.01 -15.86
N THR A 43 -0.62 -16.03 -15.09
CA THR A 43 -0.63 -17.43 -15.60
C THR A 43 -2.05 -17.92 -15.85
N GLY A 44 -3.02 -17.54 -15.03
CA GLY A 44 -4.45 -17.82 -15.22
C GLY A 44 -4.99 -17.19 -16.50
N PHE A 45 -4.57 -15.96 -16.81
CA PHE A 45 -4.91 -15.30 -18.07
C PHE A 45 -4.32 -16.05 -19.26
N ALA A 46 -3.03 -16.38 -19.22
CA ALA A 46 -2.35 -17.10 -20.29
C ALA A 46 -2.95 -18.50 -20.54
N GLY A 47 -3.42 -19.16 -19.47
CA GLY A 47 -4.05 -20.48 -19.52
C GLY A 47 -5.57 -20.48 -19.72
N GLY A 48 -6.22 -19.32 -19.85
CA GLY A 48 -7.68 -19.24 -19.97
C GLY A 48 -8.45 -19.71 -18.73
N ALA A 49 -7.83 -19.63 -17.54
CA ALA A 49 -8.34 -20.16 -16.26
C ALA A 49 -8.62 -19.06 -15.21
N LEU A 50 -8.92 -17.85 -15.66
CA LEU A 50 -9.32 -16.77 -14.75
C LEU A 50 -10.72 -17.02 -14.17
N PRO A 51 -10.99 -16.55 -12.93
CA PRO A 51 -12.34 -16.53 -12.37
C PRO A 51 -13.19 -15.45 -13.07
N THR A 52 -14.50 -15.42 -12.81
CA THR A 52 -15.36 -14.32 -13.25
C THR A 52 -15.00 -12.98 -12.61
N LEU A 53 -14.70 -13.00 -11.30
CA LEU A 53 -14.45 -11.83 -10.43
C LEU A 53 -13.20 -12.08 -9.61
N SER A 54 -12.37 -11.05 -9.44
CA SER A 54 -11.23 -11.11 -8.52
C SER A 54 -11.02 -9.81 -7.76
N GLN A 55 -10.51 -9.94 -6.56
CA GLN A 55 -9.74 -8.90 -5.89
C GLN A 55 -8.39 -8.76 -6.62
N VAL A 56 -7.88 -7.54 -6.74
CA VAL A 56 -6.57 -7.24 -7.33
C VAL A 56 -5.89 -6.11 -6.56
N GLY A 57 -4.57 -6.15 -6.46
CA GLY A 57 -3.78 -5.01 -6.00
C GLY A 57 -3.91 -3.84 -6.97
N ASN A 58 -3.98 -2.62 -6.46
CA ASN A 58 -4.18 -1.44 -7.31
C ASN A 58 -3.02 -1.25 -8.32
N SER A 59 -1.80 -1.61 -7.97
CA SER A 59 -0.62 -1.55 -8.84
C SER A 59 -0.64 -2.57 -9.99
N TRP A 60 -1.47 -3.61 -9.93
CA TRP A 60 -1.57 -4.66 -10.96
C TRP A 60 -2.51 -4.29 -12.10
N ILE A 61 -3.39 -3.28 -11.88
CA ILE A 61 -4.45 -2.91 -12.82
C ILE A 61 -3.87 -2.53 -14.19
N ALA A 62 -2.76 -1.78 -14.21
CA ALA A 62 -2.12 -1.34 -15.46
C ALA A 62 -1.63 -2.53 -16.30
N GLU A 63 -1.05 -3.54 -15.67
CA GLU A 63 -0.59 -4.75 -16.35
C GLU A 63 -1.76 -5.60 -16.85
N LEU A 64 -2.78 -5.83 -16.02
CA LEU A 64 -3.98 -6.59 -16.40
C LEU A 64 -4.74 -5.93 -17.54
N ALA A 65 -4.80 -4.60 -17.58
CA ALA A 65 -5.38 -3.84 -18.69
C ALA A 65 -4.54 -3.99 -19.96
N ALA A 66 -3.21 -3.88 -19.83
CA ALA A 66 -2.28 -3.95 -20.98
C ALA A 66 -2.28 -5.31 -21.67
N ILE A 67 -2.39 -6.41 -20.92
CA ILE A 67 -2.49 -7.76 -21.49
C ILE A 67 -3.90 -8.08 -21.98
N GLY A 68 -4.89 -7.21 -21.72
CA GLY A 68 -6.27 -7.40 -22.12
C GLY A 68 -7.06 -8.38 -21.26
N ALA A 69 -6.61 -8.65 -20.03
CA ALA A 69 -7.34 -9.51 -19.10
C ALA A 69 -8.60 -8.87 -18.55
N ILE A 70 -8.63 -7.54 -18.43
CA ILE A 70 -9.76 -6.76 -17.95
C ILE A 70 -10.19 -5.73 -19.00
N GLU A 71 -11.37 -5.16 -18.81
CA GLU A 71 -11.94 -4.08 -19.62
C GLU A 71 -12.26 -2.87 -18.74
N PRO A 72 -12.41 -1.68 -19.29
CA PRO A 72 -12.91 -0.55 -18.54
C PRO A 72 -14.24 -0.89 -17.85
N VAL A 73 -14.45 -0.34 -16.66
CA VAL A 73 -15.72 -0.47 -15.94
C VAL A 73 -16.86 0.00 -16.85
N PRO A 74 -17.89 -0.83 -17.09
CA PRO A 74 -19.00 -0.47 -17.97
C PRO A 74 -19.73 0.78 -17.47
N GLU A 75 -20.24 1.62 -18.38
CA GLU A 75 -20.97 2.83 -18.03
C GLU A 75 -22.17 2.55 -17.12
N ALA A 76 -22.87 1.44 -17.34
CA ALA A 76 -23.97 0.98 -16.48
C ALA A 76 -23.55 0.75 -15.02
N GLN A 77 -22.25 0.60 -14.74
CA GLN A 77 -21.68 0.40 -13.42
C GLN A 77 -21.03 1.67 -12.86
N ALA A 78 -21.09 2.80 -13.55
CA ALA A 78 -20.48 4.06 -13.12
C ALA A 78 -20.95 4.53 -11.73
N VAL A 79 -22.16 4.17 -11.31
CA VAL A 79 -22.70 4.44 -9.98
C VAL A 79 -21.84 3.84 -8.86
N LEU A 80 -21.10 2.76 -9.11
CA LEU A 80 -20.20 2.13 -8.15
C LEU A 80 -18.95 2.98 -7.84
N LEU A 81 -18.66 3.94 -8.72
CA LEU A 81 -17.52 4.85 -8.60
C LEU A 81 -17.89 6.15 -7.88
N THR A 82 -19.19 6.39 -7.65
CA THR A 82 -19.63 7.57 -6.90
C THR A 82 -19.29 7.44 -5.42
N ASP A 83 -19.08 8.58 -4.74
CA ASP A 83 -18.82 8.61 -3.30
C ASP A 83 -17.50 7.93 -2.86
N GLN A 84 -16.56 7.76 -3.77
CA GLN A 84 -15.23 7.23 -3.46
C GLN A 84 -14.17 8.35 -3.40
N PHE A 85 -13.06 8.10 -2.74
CA PHE A 85 -11.94 9.05 -2.71
C PHE A 85 -11.30 9.19 -4.08
N ASP A 86 -11.10 10.42 -4.55
CA ASP A 86 -10.58 10.69 -5.88
C ASP A 86 -9.19 10.09 -6.10
N ALA A 87 -8.31 10.16 -5.09
CA ALA A 87 -6.99 9.54 -5.13
C ALA A 87 -7.05 8.00 -5.27
N VAL A 88 -8.09 7.37 -4.71
CA VAL A 88 -8.29 5.92 -4.77
C VAL A 88 -8.85 5.53 -6.15
N ILE A 89 -9.82 6.28 -6.67
CA ILE A 89 -10.29 6.09 -8.06
C ILE A 89 -9.15 6.30 -9.05
N ASP A 90 -8.28 7.27 -8.79
CA ASP A 90 -7.14 7.53 -9.66
C ASP A 90 -6.19 6.34 -9.77
N THR A 91 -6.05 5.50 -8.74
CA THR A 91 -5.27 4.24 -8.84
C THR A 91 -5.83 3.28 -9.88
N CYS A 92 -7.14 3.33 -10.13
CA CYS A 92 -7.85 2.50 -11.11
C CYS A 92 -7.93 3.13 -12.49
N ARG A 93 -7.41 4.35 -12.67
CA ARG A 93 -7.50 5.12 -13.91
C ARG A 93 -6.27 4.91 -14.78
N ILE A 94 -6.49 4.49 -16.03
CA ILE A 94 -5.44 4.43 -17.05
C ILE A 94 -5.95 5.23 -18.25
N GLY A 95 -5.20 6.25 -18.64
CA GLY A 95 -5.70 7.25 -19.60
C GLY A 95 -6.95 7.94 -19.05
N ASN A 96 -8.02 7.94 -19.84
CA ASN A 96 -9.31 8.55 -19.47
C ASN A 96 -10.37 7.53 -18.98
N LYS A 97 -9.97 6.26 -18.76
CA LYS A 97 -10.88 5.18 -18.39
C LYS A 97 -10.56 4.62 -17.02
N ILE A 98 -11.60 4.16 -16.30
CA ILE A 98 -11.49 3.42 -15.05
C ILE A 98 -11.56 1.92 -15.37
N TRP A 99 -10.64 1.13 -14.84
CA TRP A 99 -10.46 -0.30 -15.17
C TRP A 99 -10.80 -1.27 -14.03
N ALA A 100 -10.97 -0.75 -12.82
CA ALA A 100 -11.34 -1.52 -11.66
C ALA A 100 -12.20 -0.66 -10.74
N VAL A 101 -12.90 -1.29 -9.79
CA VAL A 101 -13.69 -0.58 -8.78
C VAL A 101 -12.99 -0.73 -7.43
N PRO A 102 -12.57 0.36 -6.78
CA PRO A 102 -11.95 0.29 -5.46
C PRO A 102 -12.86 -0.40 -4.45
N TRP A 103 -12.36 -1.41 -3.75
CA TRP A 103 -13.12 -2.19 -2.77
C TRP A 103 -12.91 -1.68 -1.34
N TYR A 104 -11.67 -1.50 -0.97
CA TYR A 104 -11.27 -0.84 0.27
C TYR A 104 -10.02 0.00 0.02
N VAL A 105 -9.77 0.92 0.93
CA VAL A 105 -8.60 1.79 0.85
C VAL A 105 -7.67 1.51 2.02
N ASP A 106 -6.40 1.54 1.77
CA ASP A 106 -5.37 1.68 2.78
C ASP A 106 -4.34 2.74 2.39
N THR A 107 -3.49 3.06 3.32
CA THR A 107 -2.26 3.82 3.12
C THR A 107 -1.32 3.46 4.27
N ARG A 108 -0.06 3.78 4.14
CA ARG A 108 0.89 3.58 5.23
C ARG A 108 0.92 4.80 6.15
N VAL A 109 0.91 4.54 7.45
CA VAL A 109 1.15 5.53 8.51
C VAL A 109 2.14 4.97 9.51
N GLN A 110 2.63 5.79 10.41
CA GLN A 110 3.48 5.34 11.50
C GLN A 110 2.64 4.81 12.67
N PHE A 111 2.89 3.58 13.10
CA PHE A 111 2.50 3.08 14.42
C PHE A 111 3.66 3.35 15.37
N TYR A 112 3.43 4.03 16.48
CA TYR A 112 4.52 4.46 17.36
C TYR A 112 4.22 4.21 18.84
N ARG A 113 5.27 4.06 19.65
CA ARG A 113 5.21 3.90 21.09
C ARG A 113 5.08 5.28 21.77
N ARG A 114 3.85 5.63 22.18
CA ARG A 114 3.55 6.91 22.88
C ARG A 114 4.41 7.08 24.12
N ASP A 115 4.55 6.04 24.94
CA ASP A 115 5.31 6.05 26.19
C ASP A 115 6.80 6.30 25.96
N LEU A 116 7.38 5.81 24.87
CA LEU A 116 8.78 6.03 24.52
C LEU A 116 9.01 7.43 23.94
N PHE A 117 8.10 7.93 23.10
CA PHE A 117 8.15 9.29 22.59
C PHE A 117 7.99 10.31 23.72
N ALA A 118 7.03 10.13 24.62
CA ALA A 118 6.81 11.02 25.78
C ALA A 118 8.06 11.17 26.66
N LYS A 119 8.85 10.09 26.85
CA LYS A 119 10.13 10.15 27.58
C LYS A 119 11.17 11.07 26.92
N THR A 120 11.01 11.38 25.65
CA THR A 120 11.93 12.21 24.88
C THR A 120 11.44 13.64 24.67
N GLY A 121 10.26 13.95 25.23
CA GLY A 121 9.64 15.27 25.13
C GLY A 121 8.82 15.48 23.86
N TYR A 122 8.39 14.37 23.21
CA TYR A 122 7.48 14.42 22.06
C TYR A 122 6.18 13.67 22.37
N ASP A 123 5.06 14.28 22.09
CA ASP A 123 3.73 13.62 22.22
C ASP A 123 3.45 12.68 21.06
N ALA A 124 4.02 12.98 19.87
CA ALA A 124 3.89 12.18 18.65
C ALA A 124 5.12 12.37 17.73
N PRO A 125 5.32 11.51 16.73
CA PRO A 125 6.35 11.72 15.71
C PRO A 125 6.17 13.05 14.98
N PRO A 126 7.23 13.90 14.91
CA PRO A 126 7.17 15.18 14.19
C PRO A 126 6.93 14.99 12.68
N PRO A 127 6.29 15.97 12.00
CA PRO A 127 5.92 15.83 10.59
C PRO A 127 7.05 16.17 9.59
N ARG A 128 8.16 16.79 10.05
CA ARG A 128 9.30 17.13 9.18
C ARG A 128 10.43 16.12 9.37
N TRP A 129 11.12 15.78 8.29
CA TRP A 129 12.20 14.78 8.31
C TRP A 129 13.29 15.09 9.34
N ASP A 130 13.77 16.34 9.39
CA ASP A 130 14.85 16.71 10.32
C ASP A 130 14.42 16.58 11.78
N ASP A 131 13.22 17.07 12.10
CA ASP A 131 12.66 17.01 13.45
C ASP A 131 12.32 15.55 13.82
N TRP A 132 11.79 14.79 12.84
CA TRP A 132 11.48 13.37 13.01
C TRP A 132 12.75 12.56 13.26
N LYS A 133 13.80 12.75 12.47
CA LYS A 133 15.08 12.08 12.67
C LYS A 133 15.71 12.45 14.02
N ALA A 134 15.62 13.72 14.42
CA ALA A 134 16.06 14.15 15.76
C ALA A 134 15.27 13.48 16.90
N ALA A 135 13.95 13.32 16.73
CA ALA A 135 13.10 12.57 17.66
C ALA A 135 13.51 11.07 17.71
N LEU A 136 13.73 10.43 16.54
CA LEU A 136 14.21 9.05 16.47
C LEU A 136 15.55 8.85 17.18
N HIS A 137 16.49 9.79 17.06
CA HIS A 137 17.75 9.75 17.83
C HIS A 137 17.55 9.79 19.34
N LYS A 138 16.61 10.65 19.81
CA LYS A 138 16.27 10.67 21.24
C LYS A 138 15.64 9.36 21.69
N VAL A 139 14.70 8.82 20.89
CA VAL A 139 14.08 7.51 21.16
C VAL A 139 15.14 6.41 21.18
N LYS A 140 16.05 6.36 20.19
CA LYS A 140 17.15 5.39 20.14
C LYS A 140 18.01 5.42 21.41
N ARG A 141 18.35 6.60 21.91
CA ARG A 141 19.08 6.75 23.18
C ARG A 141 18.28 6.26 24.38
N ALA A 142 16.96 6.52 24.38
CA ALA A 142 16.08 6.10 25.49
C ALA A 142 15.85 4.60 25.56
N VAL A 143 15.83 3.90 24.40
CA VAL A 143 15.65 2.43 24.35
C VAL A 143 16.98 1.65 24.51
N GLY A 144 18.11 2.30 24.36
CA GLY A 144 19.44 1.72 24.64
C GLY A 144 20.02 0.86 23.51
N GLU A 145 21.15 0.24 23.82
CA GLU A 145 21.86 -0.66 22.90
C GLU A 145 21.01 -1.87 22.52
N GLY A 146 21.23 -2.39 21.29
CA GLY A 146 20.50 -3.54 20.77
C GLY A 146 19.06 -3.28 20.35
N ASN A 147 18.53 -2.08 20.60
CA ASN A 147 17.20 -1.66 20.17
C ASN A 147 17.29 -0.54 19.12
N TYR A 148 16.20 -0.30 18.40
CA TYR A 148 16.14 0.65 17.29
C TYR A 148 14.99 1.65 17.49
N ALA A 149 15.08 2.77 16.80
CA ALA A 149 14.00 3.76 16.84
C ALA A 149 12.86 3.38 15.89
N ILE A 150 13.16 2.76 14.76
CA ILE A 150 12.18 2.42 13.72
C ILE A 150 12.51 1.05 13.11
N LEU A 151 11.47 0.30 12.72
CA LEU A 151 11.59 -0.90 11.90
C LEU A 151 11.16 -0.59 10.47
N MET A 152 12.08 -0.78 9.53
CA MET A 152 11.86 -0.67 8.08
C MET A 152 12.52 -1.87 7.41
N PRO A 153 11.79 -3.02 7.25
CA PRO A 153 12.37 -4.21 6.66
C PRO A 153 12.96 -3.94 5.27
N VAL A 154 14.23 -4.35 5.06
CA VAL A 154 14.97 -4.02 3.84
C VAL A 154 14.42 -4.69 2.58
N ASN A 155 13.55 -5.68 2.72
CA ASN A 155 12.88 -6.39 1.64
C ASN A 155 11.44 -5.88 1.37
N GLU A 156 11.08 -4.71 1.92
CA GLU A 156 9.81 -4.04 1.65
C GLU A 156 10.07 -2.70 0.94
N TYR A 157 9.59 -2.56 -0.29
CA TYR A 157 9.81 -1.37 -1.10
C TYR A 157 8.98 -0.16 -0.66
N GLU A 158 7.91 -0.40 0.11
CA GLU A 158 6.95 0.63 0.53
C GLU A 158 7.60 1.73 1.37
N HIS A 159 8.62 1.41 2.13
CA HIS A 159 9.32 2.40 2.96
C HIS A 159 10.03 3.45 2.09
N LEU A 160 10.80 2.99 1.10
CA LEU A 160 11.51 3.89 0.18
C LEU A 160 10.52 4.64 -0.72
N THR A 161 9.49 3.99 -1.25
CA THR A 161 8.48 4.67 -2.07
C THR A 161 7.70 5.71 -1.28
N THR A 162 7.39 5.46 0.01
CA THR A 162 6.76 6.45 0.89
C THR A 162 7.64 7.70 1.07
N LEU A 163 8.93 7.54 1.30
CA LEU A 163 9.86 8.65 1.39
C LEU A 163 9.98 9.39 0.04
N ALA A 164 10.07 8.67 -1.06
CA ALA A 164 10.13 9.27 -2.40
C ALA A 164 8.86 10.09 -2.71
N LEU A 165 7.67 9.55 -2.44
CA LEU A 165 6.40 10.28 -2.61
C LEU A 165 6.32 11.50 -1.69
N SER A 166 6.83 11.41 -0.46
CA SER A 166 6.90 12.53 0.48
C SER A 166 7.82 13.65 -0.01
N ALA A 167 8.91 13.30 -0.69
CA ALA A 167 9.81 14.24 -1.37
C ALA A 167 9.26 14.72 -2.72
N LYS A 168 8.05 14.30 -3.12
CA LYS A 168 7.45 14.57 -4.43
C LYS A 168 8.30 14.06 -5.61
N ALA A 169 9.12 13.06 -5.37
CA ALA A 169 9.96 12.45 -6.39
C ALA A 169 9.13 11.65 -7.39
N GLY A 170 9.44 11.80 -8.66
CA GLY A 170 9.09 10.84 -9.70
C GLY A 170 10.00 9.63 -9.62
N MET A 171 9.48 8.44 -9.87
CA MET A 171 10.27 7.21 -10.00
C MET A 171 10.35 6.75 -11.46
N ILE A 172 9.42 7.22 -12.26
CA ILE A 172 9.36 7.10 -13.72
C ILE A 172 8.99 8.47 -14.26
N ASN A 173 9.51 8.84 -15.44
CA ASN A 173 9.19 10.11 -16.09
C ASN A 173 7.70 10.20 -16.49
N ASP A 174 7.22 11.41 -16.77
CA ASP A 174 5.80 11.67 -17.06
C ASP A 174 5.26 10.88 -18.26
N GLU A 175 6.12 10.56 -19.23
CA GLU A 175 5.77 9.74 -20.40
C GLU A 175 5.67 8.25 -20.07
N GLY A 176 6.09 7.82 -18.89
CA GLY A 176 6.10 6.42 -18.48
C GLY A 176 7.14 5.57 -19.25
N THR A 177 8.19 6.16 -19.78
CA THR A 177 9.13 5.52 -20.72
C THR A 177 10.54 5.35 -20.18
N ARG A 178 10.89 6.03 -19.09
CA ARG A 178 12.23 6.00 -18.49
C ARG A 178 12.16 6.06 -16.97
N GLY A 179 13.13 5.44 -16.31
CA GLY A 179 13.38 5.66 -14.89
C GLY A 179 13.72 7.11 -14.59
N ALA A 180 13.36 7.59 -13.42
CA ALA A 180 13.63 8.93 -12.90
C ALA A 180 14.27 8.87 -11.50
N PHE A 181 14.98 7.78 -11.20
CA PHE A 181 15.60 7.54 -9.90
C PHE A 181 16.85 8.40 -9.67
N SER A 182 17.49 8.89 -10.73
CA SER A 182 18.62 9.83 -10.62
C SER A 182 18.20 11.29 -10.48
N GLU A 183 16.90 11.59 -10.50
CA GLU A 183 16.40 12.94 -10.27
C GLU A 183 16.66 13.39 -8.81
N PRO A 184 16.96 14.68 -8.58
CA PRO A 184 17.39 15.17 -7.27
C PRO A 184 16.46 14.78 -6.12
N ALA A 185 15.15 14.92 -6.30
CA ALA A 185 14.17 14.61 -5.25
C ALA A 185 14.18 13.12 -4.83
N PHE A 186 14.43 12.19 -5.78
CA PHE A 186 14.56 10.77 -5.44
C PHE A 186 15.91 10.47 -4.78
N VAL A 187 16.99 11.09 -5.27
CA VAL A 187 18.34 10.95 -4.68
C VAL A 187 18.33 11.45 -3.22
N ASP A 188 17.67 12.56 -2.94
CA ASP A 188 17.52 13.09 -1.58
C ASP A 188 16.71 12.13 -0.67
N ALA A 189 15.61 11.58 -1.18
CA ALA A 189 14.83 10.58 -0.46
C ALA A 189 15.63 9.29 -0.19
N LEU A 190 16.41 8.84 -1.17
CA LEU A 190 17.27 7.67 -1.06
C LEU A 190 18.41 7.89 -0.07
N ALA A 191 18.99 9.11 -0.05
CA ALA A 191 20.01 9.51 0.92
C ALA A 191 19.43 9.57 2.33
N PHE A 192 18.23 10.13 2.48
CA PHE A 192 17.53 10.16 3.76
C PHE A 192 17.21 8.74 4.24
N TYR A 193 16.69 7.87 3.38
CA TYR A 193 16.44 6.46 3.69
C TYR A 193 17.72 5.77 4.19
N LYS A 194 18.82 5.91 3.46
CA LYS A 194 20.12 5.33 3.85
C LYS A 194 20.59 5.84 5.21
N SER A 195 20.42 7.13 5.50
CA SER A 195 20.86 7.73 6.76
C SER A 195 20.20 7.10 7.99
N LEU A 196 18.97 6.63 7.90
CA LEU A 196 18.28 5.95 9.00
C LEU A 196 18.98 4.64 9.42
N PHE A 197 19.61 3.96 8.47
CA PHE A 197 20.37 2.73 8.72
C PHE A 197 21.81 3.04 9.12
N ASP A 198 22.49 3.96 8.43
CA ASP A 198 23.87 4.36 8.73
C ASP A 198 24.01 4.92 10.16
N GLU A 199 22.99 5.65 10.62
CA GLU A 199 22.93 6.25 11.96
C GLU A 199 22.39 5.27 13.02
N GLY A 200 22.15 3.99 12.65
CA GLY A 200 21.71 2.94 13.57
C GLY A 200 20.30 3.14 14.11
N LEU A 201 19.46 3.93 13.42
CA LEU A 201 18.06 4.14 13.82
C LEU A 201 17.16 2.99 13.41
N ALA A 202 17.46 2.31 12.30
CA ALA A 202 16.76 1.14 11.79
C ALA A 202 17.70 -0.08 11.72
N PRO A 203 17.22 -1.31 12.01
CA PRO A 203 18.01 -2.52 11.82
C PRO A 203 18.13 -2.90 10.34
N LEU A 204 19.30 -3.37 9.93
CA LEU A 204 19.50 -3.94 8.60
C LEU A 204 18.96 -5.39 8.56
N ALA A 205 17.65 -5.54 8.65
CA ALA A 205 16.95 -6.81 8.73
C ALA A 205 15.79 -6.89 7.74
N SER A 206 15.54 -8.09 7.23
CA SER A 206 14.33 -8.39 6.44
C SER A 206 13.14 -8.68 7.35
N ALA A 207 11.92 -8.60 6.82
CA ALA A 207 10.70 -8.93 7.56
C ALA A 207 10.74 -10.36 8.14
N THR A 208 11.33 -11.31 7.42
CA THR A 208 11.44 -12.71 7.86
C THR A 208 12.42 -12.92 9.01
N GLN A 209 13.33 -11.97 9.25
CA GLN A 209 14.28 -12.01 10.38
C GLN A 209 13.66 -11.49 11.68
N ILE A 210 12.49 -10.86 11.61
CA ILE A 210 11.72 -10.39 12.76
C ILE A 210 10.65 -11.45 13.06
N SER A 211 10.94 -12.36 13.97
CA SER A 211 10.11 -13.54 14.22
C SER A 211 8.72 -13.22 14.79
N ASN A 212 8.59 -12.15 15.57
CA ASN A 212 7.32 -11.70 16.15
C ASN A 212 7.32 -10.18 16.32
N VAL A 213 6.84 -9.48 15.32
CA VAL A 213 6.76 -8.01 15.27
C VAL A 213 6.06 -7.42 16.51
N TRP A 214 5.01 -8.07 17.02
CA TRP A 214 4.22 -7.57 18.14
C TRP A 214 4.99 -7.65 19.47
N ASN A 215 5.65 -8.78 19.72
CA ASN A 215 6.50 -8.94 20.91
C ASN A 215 7.71 -8.00 20.83
N GLU A 216 8.31 -7.86 19.65
CA GLU A 216 9.43 -6.96 19.42
C GLU A 216 9.05 -5.50 19.64
N PHE A 217 7.86 -5.08 19.18
CA PHE A 217 7.31 -3.76 19.46
C PHE A 217 7.02 -3.55 20.95
N ALA A 218 6.41 -4.54 21.62
CA ALA A 218 6.09 -4.46 23.05
C ALA A 218 7.35 -4.31 23.90
N ARG A 219 8.40 -5.12 23.66
CA ARG A 219 9.65 -5.03 24.40
C ARG A 219 10.53 -3.82 24.08
N GLY A 220 10.16 -3.04 23.02
CA GLY A 220 10.87 -1.83 22.62
C GLY A 220 12.09 -2.09 21.73
N TYR A 221 12.14 -3.23 21.02
CA TYR A 221 13.18 -3.49 20.02
C TYR A 221 13.15 -2.43 18.92
N PHE A 222 11.95 -1.97 18.56
CA PHE A 222 11.73 -0.76 17.78
C PHE A 222 10.53 0.02 18.33
N SER A 223 10.50 1.32 18.07
CA SER A 223 9.48 2.22 18.63
C SER A 223 8.53 2.79 17.59
N VAL A 224 8.90 2.73 16.31
CA VAL A 224 8.08 3.13 15.17
C VAL A 224 8.01 1.97 14.19
N TYR A 225 6.81 1.71 13.68
CA TYR A 225 6.53 0.71 12.66
C TYR A 225 5.61 1.28 11.58
N PRO A 226 6.12 1.65 10.39
CA PRO A 226 5.27 2.08 9.28
C PRO A 226 4.46 0.89 8.75
N SER A 227 3.13 0.98 8.79
CA SER A 227 2.25 -0.11 8.37
C SER A 227 0.87 0.40 7.96
N GLY A 228 -0.01 -0.50 7.57
CA GLY A 228 -1.38 -0.22 7.12
C GLY A 228 -2.44 -0.43 8.21
N PRO A 229 -3.72 -0.16 7.91
CA PRO A 229 -4.82 -0.18 8.88
C PRO A 229 -5.09 -1.57 9.50
N TRP A 230 -4.77 -2.66 8.81
CA TRP A 230 -4.86 -4.03 9.37
C TRP A 230 -4.03 -4.20 10.65
N THR A 231 -2.98 -3.42 10.80
CA THR A 231 -2.11 -3.42 11.99
C THR A 231 -2.86 -2.98 13.25
N ILE A 232 -3.94 -2.18 13.14
CA ILE A 232 -4.76 -1.78 14.29
C ILE A 232 -5.32 -3.02 14.98
N GLY A 233 -5.99 -3.89 14.22
CA GLY A 233 -6.56 -5.14 14.74
C GLY A 233 -5.49 -6.08 15.32
N ASP A 234 -4.35 -6.20 14.66
CA ASP A 234 -3.22 -6.97 15.16
C ASP A 234 -2.67 -6.41 16.49
N MET A 235 -2.48 -5.09 16.59
CA MET A 235 -2.06 -4.44 17.83
C MET A 235 -3.06 -4.67 18.96
N GLN A 236 -4.35 -4.52 18.68
CA GLN A 236 -5.42 -4.72 19.67
C GLN A 236 -5.53 -6.16 20.17
N THR A 237 -5.21 -7.15 19.33
CA THR A 237 -5.39 -8.57 19.66
C THR A 237 -4.11 -9.24 20.13
N ARG A 238 -2.95 -8.82 19.66
CA ARG A 238 -1.66 -9.50 19.86
C ARG A 238 -0.74 -8.82 20.87
N LEU A 239 -0.91 -7.51 21.11
CA LEU A 239 -0.15 -6.85 22.16
C LEU A 239 -0.66 -7.26 23.54
N PRO A 240 0.22 -7.42 24.55
CA PRO A 240 -0.17 -7.60 25.93
C PRO A 240 -1.06 -6.44 26.41
N LYS A 241 -1.98 -6.73 27.34
CA LYS A 241 -2.97 -5.76 27.83
C LYS A 241 -2.37 -4.45 28.33
N GLU A 242 -1.23 -4.52 28.98
CA GLU A 242 -0.47 -3.37 29.51
C GLU A 242 0.15 -2.47 28.46
N PHE A 243 0.03 -2.83 27.16
CA PHE A 243 0.53 -2.03 26.05
C PHE A 243 -0.58 -1.45 25.17
N GLN A 244 -1.85 -1.73 25.47
CA GLN A 244 -2.98 -1.31 24.62
C GLN A 244 -3.16 0.21 24.55
N ASP A 245 -2.74 0.94 25.57
CA ASP A 245 -2.77 2.41 25.65
C ASP A 245 -1.42 3.08 25.29
N LYS A 246 -0.37 2.28 25.07
CA LYS A 246 1.00 2.77 24.88
C LYS A 246 1.41 2.98 23.43
N TRP A 247 0.50 2.85 22.50
CA TRP A 247 0.78 3.07 21.07
C TRP A 247 -0.22 4.04 20.44
N GLY A 248 0.14 4.53 19.30
CA GLY A 248 -0.69 5.42 18.51
C GLY A 248 -0.30 5.39 17.04
N THR A 249 -1.04 6.12 16.23
CA THR A 249 -0.76 6.31 14.82
C THR A 249 -0.45 7.77 14.52
N ALA A 250 0.43 8.03 13.56
CA ALA A 250 0.75 9.37 13.08
C ALA A 250 0.97 9.34 11.55
N PRO A 251 0.64 10.40 10.82
CA PRO A 251 0.99 10.52 9.41
C PRO A 251 2.50 10.40 9.18
N ASN A 252 2.91 10.03 7.96
CA ASN A 252 4.32 9.98 7.60
C ASN A 252 4.91 11.40 7.51
N PRO A 253 6.19 11.56 7.87
CA PRO A 253 6.89 12.82 7.73
C PRO A 253 7.32 13.07 6.29
N GLY A 254 7.47 14.33 5.93
CA GLY A 254 8.05 14.77 4.67
C GLY A 254 9.19 15.76 4.86
N PRO A 255 9.86 16.20 3.78
CA PRO A 255 10.97 17.13 3.87
C PRO A 255 10.63 18.42 4.63
N ASP A 256 9.48 19.02 4.31
CA ASP A 256 9.09 20.35 4.80
C ASP A 256 7.86 20.34 5.71
N GLY A 257 7.27 19.18 5.99
CA GLY A 257 6.03 19.03 6.76
C GLY A 257 5.43 17.65 6.60
N PRO A 258 4.10 17.48 6.73
CA PRO A 258 3.45 16.20 6.54
C PRO A 258 3.79 15.56 5.19
N GLY A 259 4.19 14.31 5.22
CA GLY A 259 4.58 13.54 4.05
C GLY A 259 3.40 12.94 3.30
N SER A 260 3.74 12.14 2.31
CA SER A 260 2.81 11.43 1.46
C SER A 260 3.01 9.92 1.62
N ALA A 261 2.02 9.14 1.19
CA ALA A 261 2.15 7.72 0.96
C ALA A 261 1.29 7.32 -0.26
N ALA A 262 1.53 6.14 -0.80
CA ALA A 262 0.67 5.64 -1.85
C ALA A 262 -0.74 5.37 -1.28
N PRO A 263 -1.82 5.72 -2.01
CA PRO A 263 -3.14 5.19 -1.74
C PRO A 263 -3.12 3.71 -2.17
N GLY A 264 -3.08 2.85 -1.17
CA GLY A 264 -3.13 1.40 -1.34
C GLY A 264 -4.56 0.87 -1.25
N GLY A 265 -4.66 -0.38 -0.85
CA GLY A 265 -5.90 -1.13 -0.80
C GLY A 265 -6.03 -2.07 -1.98
N SER A 266 -7.23 -2.54 -2.24
CA SER A 266 -7.49 -3.38 -3.39
C SER A 266 -8.76 -3.00 -4.11
N SER A 267 -8.82 -3.42 -5.35
CA SER A 267 -9.95 -3.20 -6.24
C SER A 267 -10.57 -4.52 -6.68
N LEU A 268 -11.80 -4.45 -7.14
CA LEU A 268 -12.51 -5.56 -7.74
C LEU A 268 -12.52 -5.40 -9.26
N VAL A 269 -12.24 -6.50 -9.96
CA VAL A 269 -12.29 -6.58 -11.42
C VAL A 269 -13.16 -7.76 -11.86
N VAL A 270 -13.96 -7.49 -12.89
CA VAL A 270 -14.65 -8.56 -13.66
C VAL A 270 -13.82 -8.79 -14.91
N PHE A 271 -13.39 -10.03 -15.14
CA PHE A 271 -12.50 -10.34 -16.25
C PHE A 271 -13.23 -10.32 -17.59
N ARG A 272 -12.48 -9.97 -18.62
CA ARG A 272 -13.00 -9.93 -20.01
C ARG A 272 -13.58 -11.28 -20.41
N GLY A 273 -14.76 -11.27 -21.05
CA GLY A 273 -15.39 -12.48 -21.55
C GLY A 273 -15.95 -13.42 -20.48
N ALA A 274 -16.03 -13.00 -19.23
CA ALA A 274 -16.62 -13.80 -18.16
C ALA A 274 -18.10 -14.12 -18.44
N ALA A 275 -18.50 -15.39 -18.41
CA ALA A 275 -19.84 -15.83 -18.76
C ALA A 275 -20.96 -15.25 -17.89
N ASN A 276 -20.65 -14.96 -16.61
CA ASN A 276 -21.62 -14.45 -15.62
C ASN A 276 -21.28 -13.01 -15.18
N ALA A 277 -20.84 -12.15 -16.10
CA ALA A 277 -20.37 -10.80 -15.79
C ALA A 277 -21.44 -9.94 -15.09
N GLU A 278 -22.71 -10.02 -15.51
CA GLU A 278 -23.81 -9.28 -14.89
C GLU A 278 -24.01 -9.69 -13.42
N ALA A 279 -24.02 -10.99 -13.14
CA ALA A 279 -24.11 -11.51 -11.78
C ALA A 279 -22.90 -11.08 -10.93
N ALA A 280 -21.70 -11.06 -11.52
CA ALA A 280 -20.49 -10.57 -10.84
C ALA A 280 -20.59 -9.09 -10.49
N TRP A 281 -21.09 -8.24 -11.38
CA TRP A 281 -21.33 -6.81 -11.09
C TRP A 281 -22.37 -6.63 -9.98
N GLY A 282 -23.38 -7.47 -9.90
CA GLY A 282 -24.34 -7.49 -8.78
C GLY A 282 -23.64 -7.78 -7.43
N VAL A 283 -22.71 -8.75 -7.42
CA VAL A 283 -21.88 -9.04 -6.23
C VAL A 283 -20.96 -7.87 -5.90
N VAL A 284 -20.30 -7.27 -6.88
CA VAL A 284 -19.48 -6.06 -6.69
C VAL A 284 -20.29 -4.94 -6.06
N GLY A 285 -21.51 -4.69 -6.56
CA GLY A 285 -22.42 -3.70 -6.00
C GLY A 285 -22.76 -3.94 -4.52
N ALA A 286 -23.03 -5.19 -4.15
CA ALA A 286 -23.29 -5.56 -2.75
C ALA A 286 -22.07 -5.38 -1.84
N LEU A 287 -20.89 -5.76 -2.31
CA LEU A 287 -19.62 -5.59 -1.57
C LEU A 287 -19.26 -4.13 -1.36
N LEU A 288 -19.62 -3.25 -2.30
CA LEU A 288 -19.35 -1.81 -2.26
C LEU A 288 -20.48 -1.01 -1.62
N GLY A 289 -21.64 -1.59 -1.41
CA GLY A 289 -22.73 -0.95 -0.68
C GLY A 289 -22.33 -0.57 0.73
N ALA A 290 -23.01 0.41 1.34
CA ALA A 290 -22.69 0.89 2.69
C ALA A 290 -22.59 -0.26 3.71
N GLN A 291 -23.52 -1.21 3.66
CA GLN A 291 -23.50 -2.39 4.52
C GLN A 291 -22.31 -3.31 4.25
N GLY A 292 -21.96 -3.54 2.97
CA GLY A 292 -20.81 -4.37 2.58
C GLY A 292 -19.50 -3.80 3.10
N GLN A 293 -19.35 -2.49 2.99
CA GLN A 293 -18.17 -1.76 3.49
C GLN A 293 -18.09 -1.80 5.02
N GLU A 294 -19.21 -1.61 5.73
CA GLU A 294 -19.25 -1.68 7.19
C GLU A 294 -18.90 -3.09 7.71
N ILE A 295 -19.47 -4.13 7.10
CA ILE A 295 -19.18 -5.51 7.49
C ILE A 295 -17.72 -5.86 7.19
N LEU A 296 -17.21 -5.50 6.01
CA LEU A 296 -15.81 -5.73 5.65
C LEU A 296 -14.86 -5.10 6.67
N GLN A 297 -15.10 -3.83 7.02
CA GLN A 297 -14.30 -3.14 8.03
C GLN A 297 -14.30 -3.85 9.37
N LYS A 298 -15.47 -4.29 9.85
CA LYS A 298 -15.58 -5.02 11.13
C LYS A 298 -14.85 -6.36 11.11
N LEU A 299 -14.83 -7.05 9.97
CA LEU A 299 -14.22 -8.35 9.84
C LEU A 299 -12.71 -8.30 9.60
N THR A 300 -12.21 -7.25 8.93
CA THR A 300 -10.82 -7.19 8.44
C THR A 300 -10.01 -6.03 8.99
N GLY A 301 -10.66 -4.99 9.53
CA GLY A 301 -10.02 -3.72 9.88
C GLY A 301 -9.70 -2.81 8.67
N ASN A 302 -10.00 -3.24 7.45
CA ASN A 302 -9.78 -2.43 6.26
C ASN A 302 -10.69 -1.22 6.22
N LEU A 303 -10.16 -0.10 5.72
CA LEU A 303 -10.92 1.15 5.67
C LEU A 303 -11.81 1.20 4.42
N PRO A 304 -13.05 1.70 4.56
CA PRO A 304 -13.96 1.80 3.44
C PRO A 304 -13.41 2.67 2.31
N ALA A 305 -13.61 2.26 1.04
CA ALA A 305 -13.29 3.10 -0.11
C ALA A 305 -14.31 4.25 -0.27
N ARG A 306 -15.51 4.13 0.28
CA ARG A 306 -16.59 5.13 0.21
C ARG A 306 -16.41 6.23 1.25
N LYS A 307 -16.47 7.51 0.81
CA LYS A 307 -16.38 8.70 1.69
C LYS A 307 -17.50 8.73 2.74
N SER A 308 -18.74 8.38 2.34
CA SER A 308 -19.89 8.38 3.26
C SER A 308 -19.78 7.35 4.40
N ALA A 309 -19.04 6.27 4.20
CA ALA A 309 -18.81 5.27 5.25
C ALA A 309 -17.87 5.77 6.35
N TRP A 310 -17.09 6.83 6.10
CA TRP A 310 -16.21 7.45 7.09
C TRP A 310 -16.95 8.46 7.99
N SER A 311 -18.07 9.00 7.54
CA SER A 311 -18.84 10.00 8.30
C SER A 311 -19.66 9.41 9.44
N SER A 312 -19.92 8.10 9.44
CA SER A 312 -20.65 7.41 10.49
C SER A 312 -19.72 6.85 11.56
N ASN A 313 -19.25 7.70 12.48
CA ASN A 313 -18.63 7.35 13.77
C ASN A 313 -17.25 6.65 13.80
N VAL A 314 -16.78 6.00 12.76
CA VAL A 314 -15.55 5.20 12.83
C VAL A 314 -14.30 6.08 12.78
N ALA A 315 -14.27 7.06 11.88
CA ALA A 315 -13.10 7.96 11.74
C ALA A 315 -13.02 9.02 12.84
N ALA A 316 -14.17 9.39 13.42
CA ALA A 316 -14.23 10.44 14.45
C ALA A 316 -14.04 9.91 15.88
N SER A 317 -14.34 8.63 16.11
CA SER A 317 -14.29 8.01 17.45
C SER A 317 -13.02 7.19 17.71
N ASP A 318 -12.34 6.72 16.67
CA ASP A 318 -11.11 5.93 16.81
C ASP A 318 -9.88 6.80 16.51
N GLY A 319 -9.18 7.21 17.56
CA GLY A 319 -7.96 8.02 17.46
C GLY A 319 -6.83 7.39 16.61
N TYR A 320 -6.91 6.08 16.32
CA TYR A 320 -5.97 5.40 15.46
C TYR A 320 -6.26 5.63 13.96
N ILE A 321 -7.52 5.81 13.59
CA ILE A 321 -7.96 5.99 12.20
C ILE A 321 -7.71 7.42 11.70
N ALA A 322 -7.65 8.40 12.58
CA ALA A 322 -7.45 9.81 12.23
C ALA A 322 -6.16 10.05 11.42
N ALA A 323 -5.07 9.33 11.73
CA ALA A 323 -3.82 9.44 10.98
C ALA A 323 -3.97 8.96 9.53
N PHE A 324 -4.75 7.89 9.30
CA PHE A 324 -5.04 7.39 7.96
C PHE A 324 -5.88 8.37 7.15
N ALA A 325 -6.91 8.94 7.76
CA ALA A 325 -7.72 9.98 7.12
C ALA A 325 -6.85 11.17 6.69
N SER A 326 -5.99 11.66 7.59
CA SER A 326 -5.05 12.74 7.28
C SER A 326 -4.07 12.36 6.17
N GLN A 327 -3.52 11.14 6.20
CA GLN A 327 -2.56 10.66 5.20
C GLN A 327 -3.17 10.52 3.81
N LEU A 328 -4.43 10.11 3.71
CA LEU A 328 -5.13 10.00 2.42
C LEU A 328 -5.32 11.35 1.72
N HIS A 329 -5.40 12.45 2.44
CA HIS A 329 -5.45 13.78 1.84
C HIS A 329 -4.13 14.19 1.16
N THR A 330 -3.02 13.63 1.59
CA THR A 330 -1.69 13.86 0.99
C THR A 330 -1.22 12.71 0.10
N ALA A 331 -2.08 11.69 -0.11
CA ALA A 331 -1.73 10.50 -0.88
C ALA A 331 -1.40 10.84 -2.33
N ARG A 332 -0.41 10.13 -2.89
CA ARG A 332 0.06 10.28 -4.27
C ARG A 332 0.16 8.91 -4.92
N ALA A 333 -0.42 8.78 -6.12
CA ALA A 333 -0.40 7.53 -6.86
C ALA A 333 1.03 7.11 -7.24
N LEU A 334 1.28 5.80 -7.20
CA LEU A 334 2.46 5.18 -7.80
C LEU A 334 2.40 5.26 -9.33
N PRO A 335 3.52 5.09 -10.03
CA PRO A 335 3.53 5.02 -11.49
C PRO A 335 2.58 3.95 -12.03
N LYS A 336 1.75 4.32 -13.01
CA LYS A 336 0.72 3.45 -13.60
C LYS A 336 1.21 2.85 -14.92
N VAL A 337 2.34 2.18 -14.89
CA VAL A 337 2.91 1.46 -16.04
C VAL A 337 2.83 -0.05 -15.80
N PRO A 338 2.57 -0.88 -16.81
CA PRO A 338 2.48 -2.33 -16.68
C PRO A 338 3.71 -2.98 -16.06
N GLU A 339 4.87 -2.36 -16.25
CA GLU A 339 6.16 -2.86 -15.76
C GLU A 339 6.43 -2.52 -14.29
N TRP A 340 5.52 -1.81 -13.61
CA TRP A 340 5.78 -1.22 -12.28
C TRP A 340 6.20 -2.25 -11.23
N GLU A 341 5.50 -3.37 -11.12
CA GLU A 341 5.83 -4.40 -10.10
C GLU A 341 7.26 -4.94 -10.26
N ARG A 342 7.71 -5.08 -11.50
CA ARG A 342 9.08 -5.51 -11.79
C ARG A 342 10.08 -4.41 -11.51
N ILE A 343 9.75 -3.17 -11.84
CA ILE A 343 10.62 -2.01 -11.60
C ILE A 343 10.81 -1.79 -10.10
N VAL A 344 9.73 -1.83 -9.31
CA VAL A 344 9.82 -1.59 -7.87
C VAL A 344 10.55 -2.72 -7.15
N SER A 345 10.43 -3.96 -7.62
CA SER A 345 11.21 -5.10 -7.13
C SER A 345 12.71 -4.92 -7.39
N GLU A 346 13.08 -4.47 -8.58
CA GLU A 346 14.48 -4.17 -8.91
C GLU A 346 15.03 -2.98 -8.11
N MET A 347 14.21 -1.94 -7.91
CA MET A 347 14.53 -0.80 -7.05
C MET A 347 14.85 -1.28 -5.61
N GLN A 348 14.01 -2.13 -5.04
CA GLN A 348 14.19 -2.65 -3.69
C GLN A 348 15.48 -3.47 -3.56
N ILE A 349 15.80 -4.34 -4.54
CA ILE A 349 17.04 -5.11 -4.56
C ILE A 349 18.27 -4.18 -4.59
N VAL A 350 18.23 -3.13 -5.40
CA VAL A 350 19.34 -2.16 -5.48
C VAL A 350 19.46 -1.34 -4.19
N ALA A 351 18.32 -0.94 -3.59
CA ALA A 351 18.30 -0.23 -2.32
C ALA A 351 18.91 -1.08 -1.19
N GLU A 352 18.55 -2.36 -1.09
CA GLU A 352 19.15 -3.27 -0.11
C GLU A 352 20.67 -3.40 -0.30
N ARG A 353 21.13 -3.53 -1.54
CA ARG A 353 22.57 -3.60 -1.87
C ARG A 353 23.31 -2.30 -1.48
N MET A 354 22.66 -1.15 -1.65
CA MET A 354 23.20 0.14 -1.19
C MET A 354 23.31 0.20 0.33
N LEU A 355 22.27 -0.26 1.06
CA LEU A 355 22.32 -0.33 2.53
C LEU A 355 23.42 -1.26 3.04
N ARG A 356 23.79 -2.29 2.26
CA ARG A 356 24.91 -3.20 2.54
C ARG A 356 26.26 -2.67 2.05
N GLY A 357 26.33 -1.41 1.61
CA GLY A 357 27.58 -0.76 1.21
C GLY A 357 28.11 -1.13 -0.17
N GLN A 358 27.30 -1.80 -1.01
CA GLN A 358 27.73 -2.20 -2.37
C GLN A 358 27.60 -1.06 -3.40
N PHE A 359 26.87 -0.01 -3.07
CA PHE A 359 26.67 1.18 -3.88
C PHE A 359 26.67 2.43 -2.99
N THR A 360 27.18 3.52 -3.51
CA THR A 360 26.84 4.86 -3.03
C THR A 360 25.38 5.20 -3.42
N VAL A 361 24.81 6.25 -2.83
CA VAL A 361 23.44 6.71 -3.18
C VAL A 361 23.33 7.02 -4.68
N LYS A 362 24.31 7.71 -5.24
CA LYS A 362 24.29 8.07 -6.68
C LYS A 362 24.43 6.85 -7.59
N GLU A 363 25.31 5.91 -7.26
CA GLU A 363 25.45 4.67 -8.01
C GLU A 363 24.18 3.81 -7.92
N ALA A 364 23.54 3.74 -6.76
CA ALA A 364 22.27 3.04 -6.58
C ALA A 364 21.17 3.66 -7.45
N ALA A 365 21.00 4.97 -7.43
CA ALA A 365 20.04 5.68 -8.26
C ALA A 365 20.27 5.41 -9.76
N ALA A 366 21.51 5.50 -10.23
CA ALA A 366 21.87 5.21 -11.61
C ALA A 366 21.63 3.74 -12.01
N GLU A 367 21.91 2.79 -11.10
CA GLU A 367 21.63 1.36 -11.35
C GLU A 367 20.13 1.09 -11.36
N MET A 368 19.32 1.77 -10.52
CA MET A 368 17.86 1.71 -10.57
C MET A 368 17.33 2.21 -11.91
N ASP A 369 17.81 3.36 -12.41
CA ASP A 369 17.45 3.88 -13.74
C ASP A 369 17.81 2.91 -14.86
N LYS A 370 19.00 2.35 -14.82
CA LYS A 370 19.46 1.37 -15.80
C LYS A 370 18.56 0.14 -15.86
N ARG A 371 18.14 -0.40 -14.70
CA ARG A 371 17.26 -1.56 -14.61
C ARG A 371 15.85 -1.22 -15.08
N ALA A 372 15.29 -0.09 -14.62
CA ALA A 372 13.99 0.40 -15.07
C ALA A 372 13.97 0.64 -16.58
N ASN A 373 15.01 1.28 -17.14
CA ASN A 373 15.12 1.56 -18.57
C ASN A 373 15.17 0.30 -19.42
N ARG A 374 15.75 -0.79 -18.91
CA ARG A 374 15.72 -2.11 -19.58
C ARG A 374 14.32 -2.68 -19.60
N LEU A 375 13.59 -2.62 -18.49
CA LEU A 375 12.20 -3.09 -18.40
C LEU A 375 11.26 -2.28 -19.29
N LEU A 376 11.49 -0.97 -19.41
CA LEU A 376 10.68 -0.03 -20.19
C LEU A 376 11.09 0.04 -21.67
N GLU A 377 12.07 -0.73 -22.14
CA GLU A 377 12.58 -0.66 -23.52
C GLU A 377 11.48 -0.88 -24.56
N LYS A 378 10.69 -1.95 -24.40
CA LYS A 378 9.57 -2.25 -25.30
C LYS A 378 8.51 -1.14 -25.27
N ARG A 379 8.17 -0.66 -24.08
CA ARG A 379 7.21 0.44 -23.91
C ARG A 379 7.70 1.71 -24.62
N ARG A 380 8.95 2.09 -24.42
CA ARG A 380 9.57 3.26 -25.09
C ARG A 380 9.49 3.15 -26.61
N TRP A 381 9.75 1.96 -27.15
CA TRP A 381 9.62 1.71 -28.60
C TRP A 381 8.16 1.84 -29.06
N MET A 382 7.19 1.28 -28.31
CA MET A 382 5.76 1.37 -28.64
C MET A 382 5.26 2.81 -28.62
N VAL A 383 5.59 3.58 -27.58
CA VAL A 383 5.22 5.00 -27.47
C VAL A 383 5.84 5.81 -28.61
N GLY A 384 7.09 5.54 -28.95
CA GLY A 384 7.77 6.17 -30.12
C GLY A 384 7.12 5.87 -31.47
N GLN A 385 6.29 4.80 -31.56
CA GLN A 385 5.46 4.47 -32.73
C GLN A 385 4.03 5.01 -32.64
N GLY A 386 3.73 5.88 -31.67
CA GLY A 386 2.39 6.41 -31.44
C GLY A 386 1.38 5.39 -30.89
N ARG A 387 1.87 4.27 -30.36
CA ARG A 387 1.04 3.23 -29.72
C ARG A 387 1.05 3.48 -28.21
N SER A 388 0.00 4.13 -27.71
CA SER A 388 -0.26 4.18 -26.26
C SER A 388 -1.09 2.97 -25.83
N LEU A 389 -0.90 2.51 -24.59
CA LEU A 389 -1.81 1.57 -23.93
C LEU A 389 -3.14 2.25 -23.64
#